data_c5d52fcbb04a0a0c792bbcf9e2c00930
#
_entry.id   c5d52fcbb04a0a0c792bbcf9e2c00930
#
_cell.length_a   1.000
_cell.length_b   1.000
_cell.length_c   1.000
_cell.angle_alpha   90.00
_cell.angle_beta   90.00
_cell.angle_gamma   90.00
#
_symmetry.space_group_name_H-M   'P 1'
#
loop_
_entity.id
_entity.type
_entity.pdbx_description
1 polymer ?
#
loop_
_entity_poly.entity_id
_entity_poly.type
_entity_poly.pdbx_seq_one_letter_code
_entity_poly.pdbx_strand_id
1 'polypeptide(L)'
;GVLETDTSMRMDQMSYGQLRKTYISFALACNTRYLFMDEPTNGLDIPSKSQFRKAMSKYTSDESTLLISTHQARELEAIIDPIIILDRKDVLLNATLSEITKKIYFDYSTATSPEALYSELIPGGCIQVLVNKSGEESKVNLEALFNAVHRHKELIKKMFNDEIA
;
A
#
# COMPACT_ATOMS: atom_id res chain seq x y z
N GLY A 1 19.69 0.87 -17.08
CA GLY A 1 19.47 1.25 -15.67
C GLY A 1 18.24 0.60 -15.10
N VAL A 2 18.09 0.62 -13.78
CA VAL A 2 16.98 -0.05 -13.06
C VAL A 2 15.60 0.46 -13.53
N LEU A 3 15.49 1.75 -13.78
CA LEU A 3 14.25 2.41 -14.24
C LEU A 3 14.45 3.13 -15.59
N GLU A 4 15.28 2.56 -16.46
CA GLU A 4 15.58 3.13 -17.78
C GLU A 4 16.02 4.62 -17.72
N THR A 5 16.83 4.95 -16.71
CA THR A 5 17.38 6.29 -16.54
C THR A 5 18.57 6.51 -17.47
N ASP A 6 18.64 7.66 -18.13
CA ASP A 6 19.83 8.08 -18.87
C ASP A 6 20.90 8.54 -17.89
N THR A 7 21.96 7.74 -17.75
CA THR A 7 23.07 8.01 -16.84
C THR A 7 24.06 9.06 -17.37
N SER A 8 23.93 9.47 -18.62
CA SER A 8 24.77 10.51 -19.24
C SER A 8 24.25 11.93 -19.03
N MET A 9 22.93 12.03 -18.70
CA MET A 9 22.29 13.32 -18.49
C MET A 9 22.64 13.91 -17.11
N ARG A 10 22.93 15.18 -17.07
CA ARG A 10 23.17 15.91 -15.81
C ARG A 10 21.85 16.06 -15.03
N MET A 11 21.91 15.93 -13.71
CA MET A 11 20.72 15.97 -12.85
C MET A 11 19.98 17.32 -12.91
N ASP A 12 20.70 18.42 -13.13
CA ASP A 12 20.14 19.77 -13.28
C ASP A 12 19.37 19.98 -14.61
N GLN A 13 19.51 19.06 -15.56
CA GLN A 13 18.82 19.07 -16.86
C GLN A 13 17.66 18.03 -16.90
N MET A 14 17.51 17.22 -15.84
CA MET A 14 16.47 16.21 -15.78
C MET A 14 15.10 16.82 -15.48
N SER A 15 14.05 16.29 -16.10
CA SER A 15 12.68 16.54 -15.66
C SER A 15 12.46 15.96 -14.25
N TYR A 16 11.43 16.44 -13.55
CA TYR A 16 11.08 15.94 -12.21
C TYR A 16 10.93 14.41 -12.17
N GLY A 17 10.23 13.82 -13.15
CA GLY A 17 10.05 12.37 -13.23
C GLY A 17 11.36 11.62 -13.50
N GLN A 18 12.24 12.16 -14.34
CA GLN A 18 13.58 11.59 -14.59
C GLN A 18 14.45 11.63 -13.33
N LEU A 19 14.46 12.77 -12.66
CA LEU A 19 15.20 12.95 -11.40
C LEU A 19 14.70 11.97 -10.34
N ARG A 20 13.38 11.80 -10.20
CA ARG A 20 12.77 10.84 -9.27
C ARG A 20 13.20 9.41 -9.59
N LYS A 21 13.13 9.00 -10.86
CA LYS A 21 13.61 7.67 -11.29
C LYS A 21 15.10 7.46 -10.99
N THR A 22 15.90 8.49 -11.16
CA THR A 22 17.34 8.45 -10.86
C THR A 22 17.57 8.21 -9.37
N TYR A 23 16.88 8.94 -8.48
CA TYR A 23 16.99 8.74 -7.03
C TYR A 23 16.56 7.33 -6.60
N ILE A 24 15.46 6.84 -7.13
CA ILE A 24 14.98 5.49 -6.82
C ILE A 24 15.99 4.44 -7.30
N SER A 25 16.50 4.59 -8.54
CA SER A 25 17.53 3.68 -9.08
C SER A 25 18.80 3.68 -8.25
N PHE A 26 19.24 4.85 -7.80
CA PHE A 26 20.40 4.98 -6.92
C PHE A 26 20.17 4.31 -5.57
N ALA A 27 19.02 4.57 -4.93
CA ALA A 27 18.68 4.00 -3.64
C ALA A 27 18.65 2.46 -3.70
N LEU A 28 18.06 1.88 -4.74
CA LEU A 28 18.08 0.43 -4.97
C LEU A 28 19.48 -0.12 -5.24
N ALA A 29 20.29 0.62 -6.00
CA ALA A 29 21.67 0.20 -6.30
C ALA A 29 22.57 0.21 -5.06
N CYS A 30 22.25 0.98 -4.02
CA CYS A 30 22.97 0.95 -2.75
C CYS A 30 22.82 -0.37 -2.00
N ASN A 31 21.81 -1.17 -2.33
CA ASN A 31 21.56 -2.50 -1.75
C ASN A 31 21.64 -2.52 -0.21
N THR A 32 21.00 -1.54 0.43
CA THR A 32 21.02 -1.42 1.89
C THR A 32 20.05 -2.41 2.53
N ARG A 33 20.36 -2.87 3.75
CA ARG A 33 19.48 -3.76 4.53
C ARG A 33 18.13 -3.11 4.84
N TYR A 34 18.12 -1.80 5.06
CA TYR A 34 16.90 -1.02 5.32
C TYR A 34 16.82 0.12 4.32
N LEU A 35 15.73 0.19 3.59
CA LEU A 35 15.46 1.25 2.63
C LEU A 35 14.11 1.91 2.93
N PHE A 36 14.14 3.22 3.16
CA PHE A 36 12.96 4.03 3.44
C PHE A 36 12.67 4.92 2.26
N MET A 37 11.44 4.87 1.76
CA MET A 37 10.97 5.69 0.66
C MET A 37 9.70 6.43 1.04
N ASP A 38 9.73 7.75 0.90
CA ASP A 38 8.56 8.61 1.12
C ASP A 38 7.95 9.02 -0.21
N GLU A 39 6.67 8.64 -0.42
CA GLU A 39 5.91 8.91 -1.65
C GLU A 39 6.68 8.60 -2.95
N PRO A 40 7.28 7.42 -3.12
CA PRO A 40 8.21 7.18 -4.24
C PRO A 40 7.55 7.23 -5.61
N THR A 41 6.25 6.96 -5.72
CA THR A 41 5.52 6.98 -6.99
C THR A 41 4.93 8.33 -7.34
N ASN A 42 5.01 9.31 -6.44
CA ASN A 42 4.48 10.64 -6.69
C ASN A 42 5.25 11.33 -7.84
N GLY A 43 4.50 11.87 -8.80
CA GLY A 43 5.07 12.53 -10.01
C GLY A 43 5.60 11.57 -11.08
N LEU A 44 5.43 10.26 -10.92
CA LEU A 44 5.69 9.28 -11.96
C LEU A 44 4.46 9.10 -12.87
N ASP A 45 4.70 8.95 -14.17
CA ASP A 45 3.67 8.55 -15.12
C ASP A 45 3.33 7.04 -14.99
N ILE A 46 2.23 6.61 -15.61
CA ILE A 46 1.74 5.23 -15.51
C ILE A 46 2.81 4.19 -15.90
N PRO A 47 3.56 4.34 -17.02
CA PRO A 47 4.63 3.42 -17.36
C PRO A 47 5.73 3.36 -16.30
N SER A 48 6.15 4.51 -15.78
CA SER A 48 7.18 4.59 -14.73
C SER A 48 6.75 3.97 -13.41
N LYS A 49 5.47 4.08 -13.02
CA LYS A 49 4.90 3.38 -11.86
C LYS A 49 4.95 1.86 -12.04
N SER A 50 4.69 1.37 -13.25
CA SER A 50 4.83 -0.06 -13.56
C SER A 50 6.29 -0.52 -13.48
N GLN A 51 7.22 0.28 -14.02
CA GLN A 51 8.66 0.01 -13.91
C GLN A 51 9.12 0.00 -12.44
N PHE A 52 8.63 0.94 -11.62
CA PHE A 52 8.89 0.99 -10.19
C PHE A 52 8.49 -0.31 -9.49
N ARG A 53 7.24 -0.80 -9.67
CA ARG A 53 6.79 -2.06 -9.07
C ARG A 53 7.67 -3.25 -9.47
N LYS A 54 8.02 -3.36 -10.76
CA LYS A 54 8.92 -4.40 -11.26
C LYS A 54 10.32 -4.30 -10.65
N ALA A 55 10.81 -3.07 -10.48
CA ALA A 55 12.11 -2.84 -9.86
C ALA A 55 12.11 -3.26 -8.38
N MET A 56 11.06 -2.91 -7.63
CA MET A 56 10.92 -3.34 -6.23
C MET A 56 11.00 -4.86 -6.12
N SER A 57 10.18 -5.60 -6.87
CA SER A 57 10.18 -7.06 -6.83
C SER A 57 11.51 -7.70 -7.29
N LYS A 58 12.28 -7.00 -8.13
CA LYS A 58 13.53 -7.55 -8.69
C LYS A 58 14.76 -7.25 -7.84
N TYR A 59 14.81 -6.08 -7.22
CA TYR A 59 16.02 -5.54 -6.58
C TYR A 59 15.93 -5.49 -5.05
N THR A 60 14.82 -5.92 -4.45
CA THR A 60 14.73 -6.21 -3.02
C THR A 60 15.07 -7.68 -2.78
N SER A 61 15.88 -7.95 -1.77
CA SER A 61 16.23 -9.31 -1.34
C SER A 61 15.49 -9.68 -0.06
N ASP A 62 15.42 -10.96 0.25
CA ASP A 62 14.82 -11.47 1.50
C ASP A 62 15.54 -10.94 2.76
N GLU A 63 16.79 -10.46 2.61
CA GLU A 63 17.56 -9.86 3.69
C GLU A 63 17.33 -8.35 3.84
N SER A 64 16.59 -7.73 2.93
CA SER A 64 16.30 -6.29 2.93
C SER A 64 14.89 -5.98 3.39
N THR A 65 14.73 -4.91 4.16
CA THR A 65 13.44 -4.36 4.55
C THR A 65 13.19 -3.06 3.82
N LEU A 66 12.12 -3.03 3.04
CA LEU A 66 11.67 -1.83 2.33
C LEU A 66 10.45 -1.26 3.06
N LEU A 67 10.58 -0.02 3.55
CA LEU A 67 9.46 0.72 4.13
C LEU A 67 9.06 1.84 3.17
N ILE A 68 7.80 1.84 2.75
CA ILE A 68 7.23 2.86 1.86
C ILE A 68 6.12 3.59 2.58
N SER A 69 6.23 4.92 2.71
CA SER A 69 5.10 5.77 3.09
C SER A 69 4.40 6.27 1.83
N THR A 70 3.07 6.19 1.80
CA THR A 70 2.28 6.71 0.69
C THR A 70 0.82 6.96 1.08
N HIS A 71 0.22 7.96 0.45
CA HIS A 71 -1.23 8.16 0.44
C HIS A 71 -1.90 7.56 -0.82
N GLN A 72 -1.11 7.00 -1.75
CA GLN A 72 -1.56 6.34 -2.97
C GLN A 72 -1.40 4.82 -2.86
N ALA A 73 -1.89 4.24 -1.76
CA ALA A 73 -1.68 2.83 -1.42
C ALA A 73 -2.12 1.84 -2.52
N ARG A 74 -3.17 2.18 -3.27
CA ARG A 74 -3.67 1.38 -4.39
C ARG A 74 -2.59 1.05 -5.44
N GLU A 75 -1.63 1.95 -5.65
CA GLU A 75 -0.57 1.75 -6.64
C GLU A 75 0.45 0.68 -6.22
N LEU A 76 0.54 0.42 -4.92
CA LEU A 76 1.51 -0.50 -4.32
C LEU A 76 0.88 -1.82 -3.84
N GLU A 77 -0.44 -1.97 -3.94
CA GLU A 77 -1.22 -3.09 -3.40
C GLU A 77 -0.65 -4.48 -3.75
N ALA A 78 0.01 -4.59 -4.92
CA ALA A 78 0.54 -5.86 -5.40
C ALA A 78 1.95 -6.21 -4.86
N ILE A 79 2.60 -5.29 -4.13
CA ILE A 79 4.02 -5.46 -3.74
C ILE A 79 4.30 -5.18 -2.26
N ILE A 80 3.29 -4.82 -1.47
CA ILE A 80 3.47 -4.47 -0.05
C ILE A 80 2.78 -5.48 0.86
N ASP A 81 3.50 -5.93 1.89
CA ASP A 81 3.02 -6.71 3.02
C ASP A 81 4.12 -6.71 4.10
N PRO A 82 3.85 -6.40 5.36
CA PRO A 82 2.56 -6.02 5.96
C PRO A 82 2.13 -4.57 5.68
N ILE A 83 0.88 -4.25 6.10
CA ILE A 83 0.30 -2.92 6.03
C ILE A 83 0.31 -2.28 7.40
N ILE A 84 0.82 -1.04 7.47
CA ILE A 84 0.76 -0.20 8.67
C ILE A 84 -0.08 1.04 8.35
N ILE A 85 -1.15 1.28 9.11
CA ILE A 85 -1.96 2.50 9.01
C ILE A 85 -1.72 3.35 10.25
N LEU A 86 -1.29 4.59 10.00
CA LEU A 86 -0.96 5.56 11.03
C LEU A 86 -1.99 6.69 11.05
N ASP A 87 -2.29 7.19 12.26
CA ASP A 87 -2.99 8.46 12.45
C ASP A 87 -2.26 9.27 13.51
N ARG A 88 -1.61 10.34 13.09
CA ARG A 88 -0.77 11.22 13.94
C ARG A 88 0.31 10.43 14.68
N LYS A 89 0.06 10.07 15.97
CA LYS A 89 1.01 9.35 16.83
C LYS A 89 0.61 7.88 17.05
N ASP A 90 -0.55 7.47 16.54
CA ASP A 90 -1.11 6.15 16.80
C ASP A 90 -0.93 5.23 15.61
N VAL A 91 -0.54 3.99 15.88
CA VAL A 91 -0.67 2.88 14.94
C VAL A 91 -2.10 2.36 15.04
N LEU A 92 -2.88 2.56 14.00
CA LEU A 92 -4.28 2.10 13.95
C LEU A 92 -4.38 0.64 13.51
N LEU A 93 -3.49 0.22 12.62
CA LEU A 93 -3.40 -1.13 12.09
C LEU A 93 -1.93 -1.45 11.82
N ASN A 94 -1.50 -2.65 12.17
CA ASN A 94 -0.24 -3.27 11.73
C ASN A 94 -0.52 -4.75 11.53
N ALA A 95 -0.69 -5.16 10.28
CA ALA A 95 -1.08 -6.53 9.97
C ALA A 95 -0.69 -6.92 8.54
N THR A 96 -0.47 -8.21 8.33
CA THR A 96 -0.31 -8.79 6.99
C THR A 96 -1.64 -8.81 6.24
N LEU A 97 -1.58 -8.91 4.91
CA LEU A 97 -2.79 -9.06 4.09
C LEU A 97 -3.61 -10.28 4.50
N SER A 98 -2.94 -11.38 4.85
CA SER A 98 -3.60 -12.61 5.34
C SER A 98 -4.32 -12.40 6.68
N GLU A 99 -3.72 -11.70 7.64
CA GLU A 99 -4.37 -11.36 8.91
C GLU A 99 -5.56 -10.42 8.70
N ILE A 100 -5.44 -9.47 7.78
CA ILE A 100 -6.52 -8.55 7.42
C ILE A 100 -7.71 -9.34 6.87
N THR A 101 -7.51 -10.21 5.88
CA THR A 101 -8.61 -10.95 5.23
C THR A 101 -9.27 -11.98 6.15
N LYS A 102 -8.57 -12.49 7.15
CA LYS A 102 -9.18 -13.34 8.20
C LYS A 102 -10.21 -12.60 9.05
N LYS A 103 -10.02 -11.31 9.29
CA LYS A 103 -10.85 -10.49 10.20
C LYS A 103 -11.78 -9.54 9.47
N ILE A 104 -11.43 -9.14 8.25
CA ILE A 104 -12.15 -8.17 7.41
C ILE A 104 -12.46 -8.79 6.06
N TYR A 105 -13.70 -8.62 5.60
CA TYR A 105 -14.18 -9.06 4.31
C TYR A 105 -14.47 -7.85 3.40
N PHE A 106 -13.94 -7.89 2.19
CA PHE A 106 -14.16 -6.88 1.16
C PHE A 106 -15.16 -7.42 0.14
N ASP A 107 -16.33 -6.80 0.09
CA ASP A 107 -17.43 -7.23 -0.76
C ASP A 107 -17.70 -6.21 -1.87
N TYR A 108 -17.98 -6.73 -3.07
CA TYR A 108 -18.41 -5.97 -4.22
C TYR A 108 -19.82 -6.41 -4.58
N SER A 109 -20.81 -5.59 -4.25
CA SER A 109 -22.23 -5.93 -4.40
C SER A 109 -23.04 -4.79 -4.98
N THR A 110 -24.30 -5.06 -5.29
CA THR A 110 -25.23 -4.06 -5.84
C THR A 110 -25.93 -3.22 -4.76
N ALA A 111 -25.87 -3.66 -3.51
CA ALA A 111 -26.51 -2.98 -2.38
C ALA A 111 -25.59 -2.92 -1.17
N THR A 112 -25.66 -1.83 -0.42
CA THR A 112 -24.89 -1.64 0.82
C THR A 112 -25.52 -2.40 1.98
N SER A 113 -24.68 -3.03 2.82
CA SER A 113 -25.09 -3.62 4.06
C SER A 113 -25.11 -2.59 5.20
N PRO A 114 -26.11 -2.60 6.09
CA PRO A 114 -26.12 -1.75 7.29
C PRO A 114 -25.02 -2.15 8.29
N GLU A 115 -24.46 -3.35 8.19
CA GLU A 115 -23.36 -3.82 9.04
C GLU A 115 -21.97 -3.43 8.50
N ALA A 116 -21.90 -2.74 7.34
CA ALA A 116 -20.63 -2.37 6.74
C ALA A 116 -19.89 -1.34 7.60
N LEU A 117 -18.62 -1.60 7.89
CA LEU A 117 -17.71 -0.65 8.52
C LEU A 117 -17.43 0.55 7.60
N TYR A 118 -17.43 0.27 6.31
CA TYR A 118 -17.30 1.29 5.26
C TYR A 118 -18.02 0.83 4.00
N SER A 119 -18.60 1.77 3.28
CA SER A 119 -19.15 1.52 1.94
C SER A 119 -18.97 2.74 1.06
N GLU A 120 -18.73 2.49 -0.22
CA GLU A 120 -18.57 3.50 -1.27
C GLU A 120 -19.26 3.03 -2.54
N LEU A 121 -20.00 3.94 -3.18
CA LEU A 121 -20.63 3.68 -4.46
C LEU A 121 -19.58 3.75 -5.57
N ILE A 122 -19.58 2.74 -6.41
CA ILE A 122 -18.73 2.64 -7.59
C ILE A 122 -19.60 2.37 -8.83
N PRO A 123 -19.09 2.60 -10.06
CA PRO A 123 -19.83 2.23 -11.24
C PRO A 123 -20.24 0.76 -11.23
N GLY A 124 -21.54 0.49 -11.29
CA GLY A 124 -22.10 -0.86 -11.29
C GLY A 124 -22.40 -1.48 -9.92
N GLY A 125 -22.21 -0.72 -8.81
CA GLY A 125 -22.54 -1.24 -7.47
C GLY A 125 -21.89 -0.47 -6.33
N CYS A 126 -21.42 -1.19 -5.34
CA CYS A 126 -20.67 -0.62 -4.23
C CYS A 126 -19.54 -1.57 -3.80
N ILE A 127 -18.49 -0.96 -3.25
CA ILE A 127 -17.51 -1.68 -2.43
C ILE A 127 -17.87 -1.46 -0.98
N GLN A 128 -17.78 -2.52 -0.17
CA GLN A 128 -17.99 -2.42 1.26
C GLN A 128 -16.99 -3.25 2.04
N VAL A 129 -16.73 -2.83 3.26
CA VAL A 129 -15.82 -3.45 4.22
C VAL A 129 -16.65 -3.95 5.39
N LEU A 130 -16.59 -5.23 5.65
CA LEU A 130 -17.36 -5.90 6.70
C LEU A 130 -16.42 -6.66 7.65
N VAL A 131 -16.91 -6.98 8.85
CA VAL A 131 -16.26 -7.98 9.70
C VAL A 131 -16.41 -9.34 9.03
N ASN A 132 -15.31 -10.07 8.86
CA ASN A 132 -15.34 -11.40 8.26
C ASN A 132 -15.95 -12.41 9.24
N LYS A 133 -17.20 -12.80 9.01
CA LYS A 133 -17.93 -13.80 9.82
C LYS A 133 -17.93 -15.19 9.16
N SER A 134 -17.73 -15.25 7.85
CA SER A 134 -17.75 -16.50 7.06
C SER A 134 -16.42 -17.24 7.06
N GLY A 135 -15.31 -16.52 7.29
CA GLY A 135 -13.96 -17.06 7.10
C GLY A 135 -13.54 -17.18 5.64
N GLU A 136 -14.33 -16.66 4.71
CA GLU A 136 -13.98 -16.60 3.30
C GLU A 136 -12.90 -15.54 3.06
N GLU A 137 -11.96 -15.85 2.17
CA GLU A 137 -10.96 -14.89 1.76
C GLU A 137 -11.54 -13.90 0.73
N SER A 138 -11.16 -12.65 0.84
CA SER A 138 -11.50 -11.61 -0.13
C SER A 138 -10.26 -10.86 -0.56
N LYS A 139 -10.31 -10.23 -1.74
CA LYS A 139 -9.22 -9.37 -2.18
C LYS A 139 -9.25 -8.06 -1.38
N VAL A 140 -8.13 -7.75 -0.72
CA VAL A 140 -7.99 -6.48 0.00
C VAL A 140 -8.10 -5.30 -0.98
N ASN A 141 -8.86 -4.28 -0.58
CA ASN A 141 -8.83 -2.96 -1.20
C ASN A 141 -8.28 -1.99 -0.16
N LEU A 142 -7.06 -1.53 -0.38
CA LEU A 142 -6.34 -0.71 0.61
C LEU A 142 -7.01 0.65 0.87
N GLU A 143 -7.65 1.24 -0.14
CA GLU A 143 -8.34 2.51 0.02
C GLU A 143 -9.60 2.36 0.88
N ALA A 144 -10.38 1.31 0.62
CA ALA A 144 -11.55 0.98 1.44
C ALA A 144 -11.13 0.57 2.87
N LEU A 145 -10.04 -0.18 3.02
CA LEU A 145 -9.46 -0.53 4.32
C LEU A 145 -9.08 0.73 5.10
N PHE A 146 -8.33 1.63 4.48
CA PHE A 146 -7.91 2.90 5.10
C PHE A 146 -9.11 3.68 5.64
N ASN A 147 -10.16 3.83 4.82
CA ASN A 147 -11.38 4.53 5.19
C ASN A 147 -12.13 3.82 6.34
N ALA A 148 -12.23 2.50 6.32
CA ALA A 148 -12.86 1.71 7.38
C ALA A 148 -12.09 1.86 8.71
N VAL A 149 -10.76 1.76 8.68
CA VAL A 149 -9.88 1.91 9.84
C VAL A 149 -10.03 3.31 10.46
N HIS A 150 -10.04 4.36 9.65
CA HIS A 150 -10.21 5.73 10.15
C HIS A 150 -11.59 6.01 10.75
N ARG A 151 -12.66 5.38 10.22
CA ARG A 151 -14.02 5.51 10.77
C ARG A 151 -14.22 4.73 12.07
N HIS A 152 -13.56 3.58 12.22
CA HIS A 152 -13.78 2.63 13.32
C HIS A 152 -12.49 2.31 14.08
N LYS A 153 -11.70 3.35 14.43
CA LYS A 153 -10.37 3.23 15.04
C LYS A 153 -10.32 2.26 16.22
N GLU A 154 -11.19 2.46 17.20
CA GLU A 154 -11.20 1.65 18.43
C GLU A 154 -11.58 0.17 18.16
N LEU A 155 -12.55 -0.04 17.28
CA LEU A 155 -12.95 -1.39 16.89
C LEU A 155 -11.81 -2.13 16.19
N ILE A 156 -11.16 -1.47 15.24
CA ILE A 156 -10.04 -2.05 14.48
C ILE A 156 -8.84 -2.31 15.39
N LYS A 157 -8.47 -1.34 16.24
CA LYS A 157 -7.41 -1.55 17.23
C LYS A 157 -7.69 -2.77 18.09
N LYS A 158 -8.91 -2.92 18.62
CA LYS A 158 -9.29 -4.07 19.40
C LYS A 158 -9.21 -5.37 18.61
N MET A 159 -9.69 -5.38 17.35
CA MET A 159 -9.65 -6.57 16.48
C MET A 159 -8.24 -7.08 16.20
N PHE A 160 -7.25 -6.18 16.09
CA PHE A 160 -5.90 -6.55 15.68
C PHE A 160 -4.86 -6.53 16.80
N ASN A 161 -5.11 -5.88 17.95
CA ASN A 161 -4.15 -5.77 19.06
C ASN A 161 -4.43 -6.74 20.22
N ASP A 162 -5.61 -7.36 20.31
CA ASP A 162 -5.94 -8.31 21.40
C ASP A 162 -5.14 -9.63 21.32
N GLU A 163 -4.26 -9.82 20.34
CA GLU A 163 -3.35 -10.98 20.23
C GLU A 163 -1.93 -10.70 20.77
N ILE A 164 -1.67 -9.51 21.34
CA ILE A 164 -0.36 -9.14 21.89
C ILE A 164 -0.41 -9.12 23.44
N ALA A 165 -1.30 -9.90 24.05
CA ALA A 165 -1.37 -10.07 25.49
C ALA A 165 -0.94 -11.48 25.92
#